data_bdd02aad99bba83cfdff234ad0334d4b
#
_entry.id   bdd02aad99bba83cfdff234ad0334d4b
#
_cell.length_a   1.000
_cell.length_b   1.000
_cell.length_c   1.000
_cell.angle_alpha   90.00
_cell.angle_beta   90.00
_cell.angle_gamma   90.00
#
_symmetry.space_group_name_H-M   'P 1'
#
loop_
_entity.id
_entity.type
_entity.pdbx_description
1 polymer ?
#
loop_
_entity_poly.entity_id
_entity_poly.type
_entity_poly.pdbx_seq_one_letter_code
_entity_poly.pdbx_strand_id
1 'polypeptide(L)'
;MRKLKIIQILPTLNTGGVERGVLDFNKYLVNKGHDSYVISNGGRQVKNLIEDGGNHIHLQVSKKSIFTLLQAKKLADIINEISPDIVHIRSRIPAWVLQTSKIFLKNPRPIIFSTFHGLYSTPFYSRIMASFDRVIAISKTVEKYVNENYERHLKRPPRLIYRGSDEEYFSQKFVPSNTYLEDFFTKFPSLRDKKIISFPGRLSSWKGQESFIKLISDLPQEFSGLIVGPYESAKPKYLKNLKKLIEDYRL
;
A
#
# COMPACT_ATOMS: atom_id res chain seq x y z
N MET A 1 -11.26 25.65 -8.33
CA MET A 1 -10.48 24.69 -9.13
C MET A 1 -11.40 23.90 -10.03
N ARG A 2 -10.96 23.50 -11.26
CA ARG A 2 -11.72 22.59 -12.10
C ARG A 2 -11.90 21.24 -11.39
N LYS A 3 -13.11 20.69 -11.42
CA LYS A 3 -13.38 19.33 -10.94
C LYS A 3 -12.69 18.31 -11.85
N LEU A 4 -11.92 17.38 -11.26
CA LEU A 4 -11.21 16.32 -11.97
C LEU A 4 -11.85 14.97 -11.68
N LYS A 5 -11.78 14.06 -12.66
CA LYS A 5 -12.08 12.65 -12.51
C LYS A 5 -10.78 11.86 -12.44
N ILE A 6 -10.54 11.16 -11.34
CA ILE A 6 -9.29 10.41 -11.11
C ILE A 6 -9.60 8.94 -10.87
N ILE A 7 -8.95 8.05 -11.62
CA ILE A 7 -8.99 6.60 -11.40
C ILE A 7 -7.67 6.17 -10.77
N GLN A 8 -7.71 5.50 -9.63
CA GLN A 8 -6.57 4.76 -9.06
C GLN A 8 -6.74 3.27 -9.31
N ILE A 9 -5.67 2.57 -9.73
CA ILE A 9 -5.73 1.13 -10.02
C ILE A 9 -4.68 0.39 -9.21
N LEU A 10 -5.13 -0.60 -8.41
CA LEU A 10 -4.28 -1.46 -7.58
C LEU A 10 -4.82 -2.90 -7.57
N PRO A 11 -4.02 -3.90 -7.16
CA PRO A 11 -4.46 -5.31 -7.18
C PRO A 11 -5.66 -5.59 -6.28
N THR A 12 -5.57 -5.19 -5.02
CA THR A 12 -6.60 -5.42 -3.98
C THR A 12 -6.63 -4.25 -3.03
N LEU A 13 -7.73 -4.08 -2.31
CA LEU A 13 -7.94 -3.04 -1.31
C LEU A 13 -8.00 -3.67 0.10
N ASN A 14 -6.96 -4.43 0.45
CA ASN A 14 -6.80 -5.04 1.76
C ASN A 14 -5.98 -4.13 2.71
N THR A 15 -5.20 -4.73 3.62
CA THR A 15 -4.37 -3.99 4.56
C THR A 15 -2.94 -3.89 4.05
N GLY A 16 -2.43 -2.68 3.90
CA GLY A 16 -1.05 -2.42 3.48
C GLY A 16 -0.79 -0.94 3.24
N GLY A 17 0.48 -0.60 3.10
CA GLY A 17 0.87 0.79 2.91
C GLY A 17 0.38 1.40 1.59
N VAL A 18 0.30 0.63 0.51
CA VAL A 18 -0.21 1.11 -0.79
C VAL A 18 -1.69 1.37 -0.69
N GLU A 19 -2.43 0.44 -0.11
CA GLU A 19 -3.88 0.50 0.10
C GLU A 19 -4.26 1.69 0.98
N ARG A 20 -3.54 1.90 2.09
CA ARG A 20 -3.74 3.07 2.96
C ARG A 20 -3.55 4.37 2.18
N GLY A 21 -2.47 4.49 1.40
CA GLY A 21 -2.24 5.68 0.58
C GLY A 21 -3.27 5.89 -0.54
N VAL A 22 -3.97 4.85 -0.99
CA VAL A 22 -5.11 4.98 -1.92
C VAL A 22 -6.32 5.55 -1.19
N LEU A 23 -6.61 5.09 0.03
CA LEU A 23 -7.70 5.61 0.85
C LEU A 23 -7.48 7.07 1.25
N ASP A 24 -6.28 7.40 1.74
CA ASP A 24 -5.94 8.77 2.14
C ASP A 24 -6.06 9.73 0.95
N PHE A 25 -5.59 9.30 -0.23
CA PHE A 25 -5.71 10.11 -1.45
C PHE A 25 -7.16 10.19 -1.94
N ASN A 26 -7.94 9.11 -1.82
CA ASN A 26 -9.38 9.13 -2.11
C ASN A 26 -10.11 10.17 -1.25
N LYS A 27 -9.95 10.08 0.08
CA LYS A 27 -10.55 11.02 1.03
C LYS A 27 -10.17 12.46 0.72
N TYR A 28 -8.89 12.72 0.41
CA TYR A 28 -8.43 14.04 0.00
C TYR A 28 -9.12 14.54 -1.29
N LEU A 29 -9.20 13.68 -2.32
CA LEU A 29 -9.84 14.05 -3.60
C LEU A 29 -11.31 14.39 -3.42
N VAL A 30 -12.06 13.57 -2.70
CA VAL A 30 -13.48 13.79 -2.40
C VAL A 30 -13.67 15.09 -1.63
N ASN A 31 -12.89 15.32 -0.58
CA ASN A 31 -12.95 16.56 0.21
C ASN A 31 -12.60 17.83 -0.60
N LYS A 32 -11.83 17.68 -1.69
CA LYS A 32 -11.53 18.77 -2.65
C LYS A 32 -12.54 18.88 -3.79
N GLY A 33 -13.64 18.09 -3.75
CA GLY A 33 -14.72 18.13 -4.74
C GLY A 33 -14.39 17.43 -6.06
N HIS A 34 -13.37 16.54 -6.09
CA HIS A 34 -13.04 15.73 -7.25
C HIS A 34 -13.79 14.40 -7.25
N ASP A 35 -13.97 13.79 -8.42
CA ASP A 35 -14.51 12.44 -8.55
C ASP A 35 -13.37 11.41 -8.43
N SER A 36 -13.44 10.59 -7.39
CA SER A 36 -12.47 9.55 -7.11
C SER A 36 -13.03 8.16 -7.40
N TYR A 37 -12.33 7.42 -8.26
CA TYR A 37 -12.64 6.04 -8.60
C TYR A 37 -11.45 5.14 -8.24
N VAL A 38 -11.73 3.96 -7.71
CA VAL A 38 -10.71 2.95 -7.42
C VAL A 38 -11.08 1.63 -8.07
N ILE A 39 -10.21 1.13 -8.95
CA ILE A 39 -10.36 -0.16 -9.61
C ILE A 39 -9.46 -1.18 -8.91
N SER A 40 -10.04 -2.26 -8.41
CA SER A 40 -9.30 -3.36 -7.79
C SER A 40 -10.12 -4.67 -7.78
N ASN A 41 -9.48 -5.77 -7.38
CA ASN A 41 -10.16 -7.05 -7.14
C ASN A 41 -10.95 -7.09 -5.80
N GLY A 42 -11.32 -5.92 -5.24
CA GLY A 42 -11.97 -5.82 -3.95
C GLY A 42 -11.01 -5.92 -2.77
N GLY A 43 -11.57 -6.09 -1.57
CA GLY A 43 -10.83 -6.20 -0.32
C GLY A 43 -11.56 -5.57 0.86
N ARG A 44 -11.03 -5.78 2.08
CA ARG A 44 -11.66 -5.33 3.34
C ARG A 44 -11.87 -3.81 3.42
N GLN A 45 -11.06 -3.02 2.72
CA GLN A 45 -11.10 -1.57 2.76
C GLN A 45 -12.06 -0.93 1.76
N VAL A 46 -12.76 -1.73 0.95
CA VAL A 46 -13.74 -1.21 -0.03
C VAL A 46 -14.85 -0.44 0.69
N LYS A 47 -15.32 -0.95 1.84
CA LYS A 47 -16.33 -0.28 2.65
C LYS A 47 -15.89 1.12 3.06
N ASN A 48 -14.68 1.25 3.60
CA ASN A 48 -14.13 2.54 4.05
C ASN A 48 -13.95 3.51 2.87
N LEU A 49 -13.54 3.02 1.69
CA LEU A 49 -13.43 3.84 0.49
C LEU A 49 -14.78 4.47 0.10
N ILE A 50 -15.86 3.68 0.16
CA ILE A 50 -17.21 4.11 -0.20
C ILE A 50 -17.76 5.08 0.87
N GLU A 51 -17.53 4.79 2.15
CA GLU A 51 -17.90 5.67 3.26
C GLU A 51 -17.20 7.04 3.18
N ASP A 52 -15.96 7.07 2.69
CA ASP A 52 -15.22 8.31 2.37
C ASP A 52 -15.66 8.97 1.04
N GLY A 53 -16.76 8.53 0.43
CA GLY A 53 -17.34 9.12 -0.79
C GLY A 53 -16.65 8.71 -2.10
N GLY A 54 -15.78 7.73 -2.10
CA GLY A 54 -15.15 7.19 -3.31
C GLY A 54 -16.01 6.17 -4.03
N ASN A 55 -15.71 5.90 -5.29
CA ASN A 55 -16.35 4.87 -6.11
C ASN A 55 -15.44 3.68 -6.30
N HIS A 56 -15.88 2.47 -5.96
CA HIS A 56 -15.15 1.24 -6.21
C HIS A 56 -15.70 0.49 -7.43
N ILE A 57 -14.79 0.07 -8.32
CA ILE A 57 -15.11 -0.76 -9.48
C ILE A 57 -14.33 -2.07 -9.36
N HIS A 58 -15.06 -3.17 -9.29
CA HIS A 58 -14.45 -4.49 -9.22
C HIS A 58 -13.90 -4.91 -10.58
N LEU A 59 -12.59 -5.23 -10.63
CA LEU A 59 -11.94 -5.81 -11.80
C LEU A 59 -10.80 -6.74 -11.37
N GLN A 60 -10.70 -7.91 -12.00
CA GLN A 60 -9.69 -8.94 -11.71
C GLN A 60 -8.29 -8.54 -12.21
N VAL A 61 -7.62 -7.66 -11.48
CA VAL A 61 -6.28 -7.13 -11.83
C VAL A 61 -5.20 -7.52 -10.81
N SER A 62 -5.46 -8.55 -9.99
CA SER A 62 -4.58 -8.93 -8.88
C SER A 62 -3.64 -10.11 -9.19
N LYS A 63 -4.05 -11.06 -10.04
CA LYS A 63 -3.31 -12.30 -10.28
C LYS A 63 -2.21 -12.10 -11.33
N LYS A 64 -1.01 -12.65 -11.06
CA LYS A 64 0.09 -12.70 -12.04
C LYS A 64 -0.18 -13.85 -13.04
N SER A 65 -1.07 -13.59 -14.00
CA SER A 65 -1.50 -14.57 -15.01
C SER A 65 -1.73 -13.87 -16.35
N ILE A 66 -1.51 -14.57 -17.44
CA ILE A 66 -1.82 -14.09 -18.79
C ILE A 66 -3.33 -13.80 -18.92
N PHE A 67 -4.18 -14.57 -18.24
CA PHE A 67 -5.63 -14.37 -18.22
C PHE A 67 -6.03 -13.01 -17.60
N THR A 68 -5.16 -12.43 -16.77
CA THR A 68 -5.40 -11.07 -16.23
C THR A 68 -5.27 -10.01 -17.32
N LEU A 69 -4.46 -10.25 -18.36
CA LEU A 69 -4.35 -9.34 -19.50
C LEU A 69 -5.63 -9.32 -20.37
N LEU A 70 -6.45 -10.38 -20.32
CA LEU A 70 -7.76 -10.39 -20.97
C LEU A 70 -8.74 -9.36 -20.37
N GLN A 71 -8.44 -8.85 -19.17
CA GLN A 71 -9.21 -7.74 -18.59
C GLN A 71 -8.93 -6.39 -19.27
N ALA A 72 -7.97 -6.33 -20.21
CA ALA A 72 -7.54 -5.08 -20.84
C ALA A 72 -8.69 -4.37 -21.58
N LYS A 73 -9.51 -5.12 -22.34
CA LYS A 73 -10.68 -4.56 -23.05
C LYS A 73 -11.69 -3.99 -22.05
N LYS A 74 -12.03 -4.76 -21.00
CA LYS A 74 -12.96 -4.32 -19.95
C LYS A 74 -12.44 -3.09 -19.19
N LEU A 75 -11.12 -3.05 -18.90
CA LEU A 75 -10.52 -1.87 -18.29
C LEU A 75 -10.62 -0.65 -19.21
N ALA A 76 -10.38 -0.82 -20.50
CA ALA A 76 -10.52 0.27 -21.47
C ALA A 76 -11.96 0.77 -21.55
N ASP A 77 -12.94 -0.14 -21.56
CA ASP A 77 -14.37 0.24 -21.61
C ASP A 77 -14.75 1.07 -20.37
N ILE A 78 -14.31 0.67 -19.18
CA ILE A 78 -14.51 1.44 -17.93
C ILE A 78 -13.86 2.83 -18.05
N ILE A 79 -12.61 2.91 -18.53
CA ILE A 79 -11.90 4.19 -18.68
C ILE A 79 -12.61 5.08 -19.70
N ASN A 80 -13.05 4.52 -20.83
CA ASN A 80 -13.77 5.27 -21.86
C ASN A 80 -15.12 5.80 -21.40
N GLU A 81 -15.85 5.03 -20.56
CA GLU A 81 -17.14 5.42 -19.97
C GLU A 81 -16.96 6.56 -18.97
N ILE A 82 -16.03 6.43 -18.04
CA ILE A 82 -15.76 7.44 -17.01
C ILE A 82 -15.15 8.70 -17.62
N SER A 83 -14.33 8.54 -18.66
CA SER A 83 -13.55 9.61 -19.29
C SER A 83 -12.73 10.40 -18.26
N PRO A 84 -11.80 9.74 -17.53
CA PRO A 84 -11.03 10.39 -16.45
C PRO A 84 -9.98 11.34 -17.02
N ASP A 85 -9.64 12.38 -16.25
CA ASP A 85 -8.50 13.25 -16.52
C ASP A 85 -7.17 12.53 -16.21
N ILE A 86 -7.17 11.69 -15.17
CA ILE A 86 -5.98 11.01 -14.67
C ILE A 86 -6.29 9.55 -14.38
N VAL A 87 -5.35 8.67 -14.79
CA VAL A 87 -5.28 7.27 -14.33
C VAL A 87 -4.00 7.09 -13.53
N HIS A 88 -4.10 6.65 -12.28
CA HIS A 88 -2.97 6.48 -11.39
C HIS A 88 -2.74 5.01 -11.05
N ILE A 89 -1.65 4.44 -11.56
CA ILE A 89 -1.26 3.06 -11.35
C ILE A 89 -0.43 2.92 -10.08
N ARG A 90 -0.84 1.99 -9.23
CA ARG A 90 -0.20 1.72 -7.94
C ARG A 90 0.60 0.40 -7.89
N SER A 91 0.55 -0.43 -8.94
CA SER A 91 1.22 -1.74 -8.95
C SER A 91 1.46 -2.28 -10.35
N ARG A 92 2.42 -3.20 -10.46
CA ARG A 92 2.94 -3.76 -11.71
C ARG A 92 1.92 -4.57 -12.51
N ILE A 93 1.10 -5.41 -11.87
CA ILE A 93 0.09 -6.23 -12.58
C ILE A 93 -0.97 -5.33 -13.23
N PRO A 94 -1.63 -4.42 -12.51
CA PRO A 94 -2.52 -3.43 -13.13
C PRO A 94 -1.84 -2.60 -14.22
N ALA A 95 -0.54 -2.28 -14.05
CA ALA A 95 0.22 -1.54 -15.06
C ALA A 95 0.30 -2.28 -16.40
N TRP A 96 0.54 -3.59 -16.39
CA TRP A 96 0.54 -4.40 -17.60
C TRP A 96 -0.85 -4.48 -18.23
N VAL A 97 -1.91 -4.63 -17.43
CA VAL A 97 -3.30 -4.62 -17.94
C VAL A 97 -3.62 -3.27 -18.58
N LEU A 98 -3.26 -2.15 -17.94
CA LEU A 98 -3.45 -0.81 -18.52
C LEU A 98 -2.62 -0.61 -19.80
N GLN A 99 -1.38 -1.09 -19.83
CA GLN A 99 -0.57 -0.99 -21.03
C GLN A 99 -1.21 -1.70 -22.23
N THR A 100 -1.76 -2.89 -22.00
CA THR A 100 -2.49 -3.65 -23.03
C THR A 100 -3.81 -2.96 -23.39
N SER A 101 -4.50 -2.32 -22.43
CA SER A 101 -5.77 -1.63 -22.69
C SER A 101 -5.64 -0.38 -23.55
N LYS A 102 -4.44 0.20 -23.65
CA LYS A 102 -4.22 1.44 -24.42
C LYS A 102 -4.66 1.38 -25.88
N ILE A 103 -4.63 0.21 -26.50
CA ILE A 103 -5.07 0.01 -27.90
C ILE A 103 -6.58 0.21 -28.07
N PHE A 104 -7.36 0.10 -27.00
CA PHE A 104 -8.81 0.25 -26.99
C PHE A 104 -9.28 1.59 -26.41
N LEU A 105 -8.36 2.45 -25.91
CA LEU A 105 -8.71 3.75 -25.35
C LEU A 105 -9.08 4.73 -26.45
N LYS A 106 -10.20 5.44 -26.25
CA LYS A 106 -10.66 6.55 -27.10
C LYS A 106 -9.90 7.85 -26.77
N ASN A 107 -9.96 8.82 -27.66
CA ASN A 107 -9.43 10.16 -27.41
C ASN A 107 -10.52 11.09 -26.81
N PRO A 108 -10.15 12.05 -25.94
CA PRO A 108 -8.80 12.26 -25.40
C PRO A 108 -8.42 11.18 -24.39
N ARG A 109 -7.14 10.75 -24.40
CA ARG A 109 -6.63 9.79 -23.43
C ARG A 109 -6.27 10.47 -22.11
N PRO A 110 -6.51 9.82 -20.95
CA PRO A 110 -6.09 10.35 -19.66
C PRO A 110 -4.57 10.45 -19.53
N ILE A 111 -4.10 11.36 -18.69
CA ILE A 111 -2.69 11.38 -18.27
C ILE A 111 -2.47 10.22 -17.30
N ILE A 112 -1.47 9.39 -17.56
CA ILE A 112 -1.20 8.20 -16.75
C ILE A 112 -0.03 8.45 -15.83
N PHE A 113 -0.30 8.32 -14.52
CA PHE A 113 0.70 8.33 -13.46
C PHE A 113 1.01 6.92 -12.97
N SER A 114 2.23 6.68 -12.56
CA SER A 114 2.61 5.50 -11.78
C SER A 114 3.37 5.91 -10.53
N THR A 115 3.29 5.09 -9.47
CA THR A 115 4.08 5.30 -8.25
C THR A 115 4.95 4.08 -7.97
N PHE A 116 6.25 4.31 -7.81
CA PHE A 116 7.17 3.34 -7.25
C PHE A 116 7.10 3.39 -5.73
N HIS A 117 6.62 2.29 -5.12
CA HIS A 117 6.46 2.15 -3.67
C HIS A 117 7.65 1.48 -2.98
N GLY A 118 8.73 1.22 -3.69
CA GLY A 118 9.94 0.59 -3.20
C GLY A 118 10.87 0.17 -4.32
N LEU A 119 11.93 -0.55 -3.96
CA LEU A 119 12.92 -1.09 -4.88
C LEU A 119 12.39 -2.41 -5.48
N TYR A 120 12.10 -2.42 -6.76
CA TYR A 120 11.52 -3.58 -7.43
C TYR A 120 12.61 -4.53 -7.95
N SER A 121 12.53 -5.79 -7.58
CA SER A 121 13.58 -6.81 -7.79
C SER A 121 13.72 -7.35 -9.22
N THR A 122 12.84 -7.03 -10.16
CA THR A 122 12.84 -7.58 -11.52
C THR A 122 12.75 -6.48 -12.56
N PRO A 123 13.88 -6.05 -13.14
CA PRO A 123 13.92 -4.92 -14.07
C PRO A 123 12.95 -5.07 -15.24
N PHE A 124 12.98 -6.20 -15.95
CA PHE A 124 12.12 -6.40 -17.11
C PHE A 124 10.63 -6.29 -16.79
N TYR A 125 10.15 -7.00 -15.78
CA TYR A 125 8.74 -6.98 -15.39
C TYR A 125 8.31 -5.64 -14.80
N SER A 126 9.22 -4.97 -14.10
CA SER A 126 8.93 -3.71 -13.38
C SER A 126 9.08 -2.47 -14.24
N ARG A 127 9.76 -2.55 -15.42
CA ARG A 127 9.97 -1.42 -16.34
C ARG A 127 8.67 -0.75 -16.77
N ILE A 128 7.58 -1.51 -16.78
CA ILE A 128 6.25 -0.99 -17.13
C ILE A 128 5.84 0.20 -16.25
N MET A 129 6.26 0.20 -14.97
CA MET A 129 5.96 1.30 -14.06
C MET A 129 6.67 2.60 -14.44
N ALA A 130 7.80 2.52 -15.16
CA ALA A 130 8.56 3.67 -15.64
C ALA A 130 8.08 4.20 -17.00
N SER A 131 7.24 3.46 -17.75
CA SER A 131 6.87 3.79 -19.13
C SER A 131 5.64 4.70 -19.29
N PHE A 132 5.06 5.18 -18.19
CA PHE A 132 3.89 6.05 -18.22
C PHE A 132 4.26 7.54 -18.31
N ASP A 133 3.25 8.42 -18.40
CA ASP A 133 3.48 9.84 -18.68
C ASP A 133 4.17 10.56 -17.53
N ARG A 134 3.92 10.13 -16.30
CA ARG A 134 4.52 10.65 -15.07
C ARG A 134 4.82 9.53 -14.10
N VAL A 135 6.01 9.57 -13.53
CA VAL A 135 6.47 8.62 -12.52
C VAL A 135 6.65 9.33 -11.19
N ILE A 136 6.10 8.79 -10.13
CA ILE A 136 6.25 9.28 -8.76
C ILE A 136 7.16 8.31 -8.01
N ALA A 137 8.17 8.85 -7.33
CA ALA A 137 9.02 8.15 -6.38
C ALA A 137 8.66 8.60 -4.96
N ILE A 138 8.50 7.66 -4.03
CA ILE A 138 8.06 7.96 -2.66
C ILE A 138 9.18 8.38 -1.70
N SER A 139 10.44 8.29 -2.13
CA SER A 139 11.61 8.69 -1.36
C SER A 139 12.79 8.97 -2.28
N LYS A 140 13.81 9.69 -1.78
CA LYS A 140 15.08 9.92 -2.50
C LYS A 140 15.76 8.62 -2.92
N THR A 141 15.71 7.58 -2.07
CA THR A 141 16.26 6.25 -2.38
C THR A 141 15.53 5.62 -3.56
N VAL A 142 14.20 5.70 -3.60
CA VAL A 142 13.41 5.17 -4.72
C VAL A 142 13.62 6.00 -5.97
N GLU A 143 13.72 7.32 -5.87
CA GLU A 143 14.01 8.21 -7.01
C GLU A 143 15.35 7.88 -7.65
N LYS A 144 16.42 7.76 -6.83
CA LYS A 144 17.75 7.33 -7.28
C LYS A 144 17.69 5.98 -7.98
N TYR A 145 17.05 5.00 -7.33
CA TYR A 145 16.88 3.66 -7.88
C TYR A 145 16.15 3.65 -9.24
N VAL A 146 15.10 4.46 -9.38
CA VAL A 146 14.34 4.56 -10.65
C VAL A 146 15.21 5.16 -11.75
N ASN A 147 15.98 6.22 -11.46
CA ASN A 147 16.89 6.82 -12.42
C ASN A 147 17.98 5.84 -12.86
N GLU A 148 18.61 5.12 -11.93
CA GLU A 148 19.70 4.19 -12.23
C GLU A 148 19.24 2.96 -13.03
N ASN A 149 18.02 2.44 -12.77
CA ASN A 149 17.58 1.16 -13.32
C ASN A 149 16.57 1.27 -14.46
N TYR A 150 15.90 2.42 -14.62
CA TYR A 150 14.80 2.57 -15.56
C TYR A 150 14.86 3.83 -16.42
N GLU A 151 15.94 4.61 -16.42
CA GLU A 151 16.10 5.86 -17.15
C GLU A 151 15.62 5.76 -18.61
N ARG A 152 16.05 4.72 -19.33
CA ARG A 152 15.68 4.47 -20.74
C ARG A 152 14.18 4.25 -20.98
N HIS A 153 13.40 4.02 -19.94
CA HIS A 153 11.96 3.81 -19.99
C HIS A 153 11.16 5.03 -19.55
N LEU A 154 11.80 6.01 -18.95
CA LEU A 154 11.17 7.23 -18.47
C LEU A 154 10.87 8.18 -19.62
N LYS A 155 9.65 8.68 -19.71
CA LYS A 155 9.32 9.80 -20.60
C LYS A 155 9.79 11.14 -20.03
N ARG A 156 9.91 11.25 -18.73
CA ARG A 156 10.36 12.42 -17.96
C ARG A 156 10.97 11.94 -16.65
N PRO A 157 11.88 12.72 -16.04
CA PRO A 157 12.43 12.40 -14.72
C PRO A 157 11.32 12.11 -13.69
N PRO A 158 11.51 11.14 -12.79
CA PRO A 158 10.56 10.85 -11.74
C PRO A 158 10.37 12.07 -10.83
N ARG A 159 9.16 12.24 -10.32
CA ARG A 159 8.88 13.29 -9.33
C ARG A 159 8.92 12.70 -7.94
N LEU A 160 9.77 13.25 -7.09
CA LEU A 160 9.78 12.91 -5.67
C LEU A 160 8.53 13.49 -5.00
N ILE A 161 7.68 12.61 -4.46
CA ILE A 161 6.53 12.98 -3.63
C ILE A 161 6.52 12.02 -2.45
N TYR A 162 6.88 12.54 -1.27
CA TYR A 162 6.82 11.77 -0.03
C TYR A 162 5.38 11.39 0.31
N ARG A 163 5.23 10.30 1.04
CA ARG A 163 3.93 9.92 1.56
C ARG A 163 3.64 10.74 2.81
N GLY A 164 2.44 11.29 2.87
CA GLY A 164 1.91 11.90 4.07
C GLY A 164 1.24 10.90 5.00
N SER A 165 0.95 11.33 6.19
CA SER A 165 0.07 10.67 7.16
C SER A 165 -1.04 11.63 7.57
N ASP A 166 -2.16 11.07 8.01
CA ASP A 166 -3.26 11.85 8.58
C ASP A 166 -2.84 12.29 10.01
N GLU A 167 -2.51 13.56 10.16
CA GLU A 167 -2.00 14.12 11.43
C GLU A 167 -3.08 14.19 12.52
N GLU A 168 -4.35 14.26 12.13
CA GLU A 168 -5.47 14.23 13.09
C GLU A 168 -5.64 12.82 13.63
N TYR A 169 -5.64 11.82 12.76
CA TYR A 169 -5.76 10.41 13.13
C TYR A 169 -4.53 9.89 13.91
N PHE A 170 -3.33 10.30 13.52
CA PHE A 170 -2.06 9.94 14.16
C PHE A 170 -1.54 11.05 15.07
N SER A 171 -2.43 11.71 15.81
CA SER A 171 -2.07 12.81 16.68
C SER A 171 -1.13 12.37 17.80
N GLN A 172 -0.06 13.13 18.06
CA GLN A 172 0.80 12.97 19.22
C GLN A 172 0.08 13.26 20.55
N LYS A 173 -1.06 13.97 20.47
CA LYS A 173 -1.92 14.29 21.64
C LYS A 173 -2.92 13.17 21.93
N PHE A 174 -2.95 12.12 21.12
CA PHE A 174 -3.85 11.00 21.36
C PHE A 174 -3.50 10.29 22.67
N VAL A 175 -4.44 10.23 23.58
CA VAL A 175 -4.34 9.47 24.83
C VAL A 175 -5.40 8.37 24.79
N PRO A 176 -5.01 7.10 24.91
CA PRO A 176 -5.98 6.01 25.01
C PRO A 176 -6.92 6.21 26.20
N SER A 177 -8.19 5.81 26.06
CA SER A 177 -9.12 5.82 27.19
C SER A 177 -8.69 4.82 28.27
N ASN A 178 -9.03 5.10 29.53
CA ASN A 178 -8.76 4.17 30.63
C ASN A 178 -9.41 2.81 30.39
N THR A 179 -10.63 2.79 29.86
CA THR A 179 -11.34 1.54 29.51
C THR A 179 -10.54 0.72 28.49
N TYR A 180 -10.02 1.37 27.42
CA TYR A 180 -9.18 0.70 26.44
C TYR A 180 -7.90 0.11 27.08
N LEU A 181 -7.26 0.86 27.96
CA LEU A 181 -6.03 0.41 28.65
C LEU A 181 -6.32 -0.78 29.57
N GLU A 182 -7.42 -0.75 30.32
CA GLU A 182 -7.81 -1.88 31.19
C GLU A 182 -8.15 -3.13 30.36
N ASP A 183 -8.91 -3.01 29.27
CA ASP A 183 -9.21 -4.10 28.34
C ASP A 183 -7.93 -4.68 27.72
N PHE A 184 -7.00 -3.81 27.32
CA PHE A 184 -5.71 -4.21 26.79
C PHE A 184 -4.89 -4.99 27.79
N PHE A 185 -4.72 -4.49 29.01
CA PHE A 185 -3.94 -5.17 30.05
C PHE A 185 -4.65 -6.40 30.65
N THR A 186 -5.96 -6.46 30.59
CA THR A 186 -6.71 -7.69 30.92
C THR A 186 -6.41 -8.78 29.90
N LYS A 187 -6.33 -8.41 28.61
CA LYS A 187 -5.97 -9.32 27.52
C LYS A 187 -4.49 -9.70 27.49
N PHE A 188 -3.62 -8.81 27.93
CA PHE A 188 -2.16 -8.97 27.92
C PHE A 188 -1.57 -8.63 29.32
N PRO A 189 -1.86 -9.44 30.35
CA PRO A 189 -1.49 -9.09 31.73
C PRO A 189 0.03 -9.00 31.98
N SER A 190 0.82 -9.74 31.20
CA SER A 190 2.29 -9.69 31.24
C SER A 190 2.91 -8.37 30.77
N LEU A 191 2.12 -7.50 30.14
CA LEU A 191 2.57 -6.18 29.68
C LEU A 191 2.24 -5.06 30.69
N ARG A 192 1.40 -5.33 31.71
CA ARG A 192 1.15 -4.36 32.79
C ARG A 192 2.46 -4.08 33.50
N ASP A 193 2.73 -2.87 33.85
CA ASP A 193 3.96 -2.43 34.52
C ASP A 193 5.27 -2.59 33.73
N LYS A 194 5.16 -2.88 32.43
CA LYS A 194 6.31 -2.94 31.51
C LYS A 194 6.42 -1.71 30.61
N LYS A 195 7.65 -1.36 30.25
CA LYS A 195 7.94 -0.42 29.17
C LYS A 195 7.80 -1.15 27.85
N ILE A 196 6.71 -0.88 27.12
CA ILE A 196 6.38 -1.61 25.89
C ILE A 196 7.08 -0.98 24.70
N ILE A 197 7.88 -1.78 23.98
CA ILE A 197 8.44 -1.42 22.69
C ILE A 197 7.60 -2.10 21.61
N SER A 198 6.95 -1.30 20.75
CA SER A 198 6.08 -1.83 19.69
C SER A 198 6.81 -1.98 18.37
N PHE A 199 6.57 -3.10 17.69
CA PHE A 199 7.06 -3.38 16.34
C PHE A 199 5.88 -3.61 15.37
N PRO A 200 5.29 -2.53 14.81
CA PRO A 200 4.17 -2.67 13.89
C PRO A 200 4.64 -3.08 12.49
N GLY A 201 4.03 -4.11 11.91
CA GLY A 201 4.34 -4.55 10.56
C GLY A 201 3.85 -5.95 10.23
N ARG A 202 3.71 -6.24 8.93
CA ARG A 202 3.40 -7.61 8.49
C ARG A 202 4.49 -8.58 8.94
N LEU A 203 4.10 -9.77 9.37
CA LEU A 203 5.02 -10.84 9.73
C LEU A 203 5.69 -11.41 8.48
N SER A 204 6.94 -11.04 8.26
CA SER A 204 7.74 -11.50 7.11
C SER A 204 9.23 -11.31 7.38
N SER A 205 10.07 -12.24 6.92
CA SER A 205 11.51 -12.31 7.22
C SER A 205 12.32 -11.05 6.88
N TRP A 206 11.87 -10.28 5.88
CA TRP A 206 12.54 -9.05 5.48
C TRP A 206 12.17 -7.82 6.32
N LYS A 207 11.25 -7.96 7.28
CA LYS A 207 10.83 -6.86 8.18
C LYS A 207 11.68 -6.74 9.43
N GLY A 208 12.39 -7.79 9.82
CA GLY A 208 13.33 -7.75 10.96
C GLY A 208 12.74 -8.12 12.31
N GLN A 209 11.61 -8.86 12.36
CA GLN A 209 11.03 -9.31 13.64
C GLN A 209 12.02 -10.19 14.44
N GLU A 210 12.86 -10.99 13.76
CA GLU A 210 13.88 -11.82 14.43
C GLU A 210 14.90 -10.94 15.16
N SER A 211 15.38 -9.88 14.50
CA SER A 211 16.29 -8.90 15.11
C SER A 211 15.62 -8.15 16.28
N PHE A 212 14.33 -7.87 16.14
CA PHE A 212 13.56 -7.23 17.21
C PHE A 212 13.42 -8.14 18.45
N ILE A 213 13.12 -9.43 18.26
CA ILE A 213 13.08 -10.42 19.36
C ILE A 213 14.43 -10.47 20.08
N LYS A 214 15.54 -10.55 19.32
CA LYS A 214 16.87 -10.50 19.89
C LYS A 214 17.14 -9.20 20.68
N LEU A 215 16.74 -8.04 20.13
CA LEU A 215 16.86 -6.77 20.82
C LEU A 215 16.14 -6.81 22.18
N ILE A 216 14.92 -7.34 22.22
CA ILE A 216 14.17 -7.43 23.48
C ILE A 216 14.87 -8.36 24.49
N SER A 217 15.49 -9.46 24.03
CA SER A 217 16.22 -10.36 24.93
C SER A 217 17.48 -9.73 25.55
N ASP A 218 18.04 -8.73 24.92
CA ASP A 218 19.22 -8.00 25.39
C ASP A 218 18.86 -6.83 26.34
N LEU A 219 17.55 -6.51 26.52
CA LEU A 219 17.08 -5.41 27.35
C LEU A 219 16.74 -5.86 28.80
N PRO A 220 16.79 -4.94 29.77
CA PRO A 220 16.33 -5.22 31.14
C PRO A 220 14.88 -5.71 31.18
N GLN A 221 14.54 -6.51 32.19
CA GLN A 221 13.21 -7.14 32.35
C GLN A 221 12.04 -6.16 32.48
N GLU A 222 12.31 -4.89 32.72
CA GLU A 222 11.27 -3.83 32.70
C GLU A 222 10.73 -3.54 31.30
N PHE A 223 11.42 -3.97 30.23
CA PHE A 223 10.99 -3.84 28.86
C PHE A 223 10.25 -5.08 28.37
N SER A 224 9.28 -4.88 27.51
CA SER A 224 8.59 -5.95 26.78
C SER A 224 8.38 -5.58 25.32
N GLY A 225 8.49 -6.56 24.44
CA GLY A 225 8.26 -6.40 23.01
C GLY A 225 6.82 -6.71 22.60
N LEU A 226 6.22 -5.85 21.79
CA LEU A 226 4.90 -6.08 21.21
C LEU A 226 4.97 -6.07 19.67
N ILE A 227 4.89 -7.23 19.05
CA ILE A 227 4.84 -7.35 17.57
C ILE A 227 3.38 -7.28 17.13
N VAL A 228 3.04 -6.24 16.37
CA VAL A 228 1.67 -5.97 15.90
C VAL A 228 1.60 -6.07 14.39
N GLY A 229 0.76 -6.96 13.87
CA GLY A 229 0.59 -7.08 12.42
C GLY A 229 -0.37 -8.19 12.01
N PRO A 230 -0.79 -8.23 10.72
CA PRO A 230 -1.72 -9.23 10.25
C PRO A 230 -1.10 -10.64 10.30
N TYR A 231 -1.60 -11.43 11.20
CA TYR A 231 -1.18 -12.82 11.43
C TYR A 231 -1.52 -13.75 10.26
N GLU A 232 -2.70 -13.55 9.65
CA GLU A 232 -3.22 -14.38 8.57
C GLU A 232 -2.36 -14.35 7.29
N SER A 233 -1.57 -13.30 7.09
CA SER A 233 -0.67 -13.16 5.94
C SER A 233 0.73 -13.73 6.18
N ALA A 234 1.02 -14.20 7.39
CA ALA A 234 2.31 -14.78 7.74
C ALA A 234 2.46 -16.17 7.13
N LYS A 235 3.65 -16.48 6.60
CA LYS A 235 3.97 -17.85 6.22
C LYS A 235 4.05 -18.71 7.49
N PRO A 236 3.33 -19.87 7.55
CA PRO A 236 3.30 -20.69 8.77
C PRO A 236 4.67 -21.05 9.32
N LYS A 237 5.65 -21.36 8.44
CA LYS A 237 7.03 -21.66 8.81
C LYS A 237 7.71 -20.47 9.51
N TYR A 238 7.50 -19.25 9.01
CA TYR A 238 8.09 -18.05 9.60
C TYR A 238 7.52 -17.75 10.98
N LEU A 239 6.21 -17.88 11.12
CA LEU A 239 5.55 -17.70 12.40
C LEU A 239 6.02 -18.71 13.47
N LYS A 240 6.16 -20.00 13.06
CA LYS A 240 6.73 -21.04 13.95
C LYS A 240 8.15 -20.68 14.39
N ASN A 241 8.95 -20.15 13.47
CA ASN A 241 10.31 -19.71 13.78
C ASN A 241 10.33 -18.55 14.80
N LEU A 242 9.47 -17.54 14.64
CA LEU A 242 9.38 -16.44 15.60
C LEU A 242 8.97 -16.91 16.99
N LYS A 243 7.97 -17.82 17.09
CA LYS A 243 7.55 -18.40 18.37
C LYS A 243 8.69 -19.16 19.04
N LYS A 244 9.43 -19.98 18.27
CA LYS A 244 10.59 -20.69 18.78
C LYS A 244 11.66 -19.74 19.31
N LEU A 245 11.96 -18.65 18.59
CA LEU A 245 12.91 -17.64 19.07
C LEU A 245 12.48 -17.00 20.40
N ILE A 246 11.21 -16.71 20.58
CA ILE A 246 10.66 -16.19 21.83
C ILE A 246 10.88 -17.18 22.99
N GLU A 247 10.61 -18.48 22.74
CA GLU A 247 10.85 -19.56 23.69
C GLU A 247 12.34 -19.72 24.01
N ASP A 248 13.21 -19.75 22.98
CA ASP A 248 14.66 -19.92 23.12
C ASP A 248 15.30 -18.78 23.94
N TYR A 249 14.78 -17.54 23.79
CA TYR A 249 15.23 -16.37 24.56
C TYR A 249 14.49 -16.19 25.90
N ARG A 250 13.53 -17.05 26.23
CA ARG A 250 12.72 -17.00 27.48
C ARG A 250 11.98 -15.65 27.66
N LEU A 251 11.41 -15.13 26.58
CA LEU A 251 10.65 -13.89 26.54
C LEU A 251 9.14 -14.12 26.72
#